data_ecbafc8de52c04e35005c3196fec9e61
#
_entry.id   ecbafc8de52c04e35005c3196fec9e61
#
_cell.length_a   1.000
_cell.length_b   1.000
_cell.length_c   1.000
_cell.angle_alpha   90.00
_cell.angle_beta   90.00
_cell.angle_gamma   90.00
#
_symmetry.space_group_name_H-M   'P 1'
#
loop_
_entity.id
_entity.type
_entity.pdbx_description
1 polymer ?
#
loop_
_entity_poly.entity_id
_entity_poly.type
_entity_poly.pdbx_seq_one_letter_code
_entity_poly.pdbx_strand_id
1 'polypeptide(L)'
;MKTLHTLLFVLSISIMIASTSLNDIKMISMSPVAVESLLEEDSDVRSGPLRYAHSFDVDINLFSEGTQEILDNGDQIWTLHIESSDAIGMKLYFDQFYLPQG
;
A
#
# COMPACT_ATOMS: atom_id res chain seq x y z
N MET A 1 -12.95 -38.69 33.84
CA MET A 1 -13.58 -38.15 32.60
C MET A 1 -13.75 -36.64 32.57
N LYS A 2 -13.78 -35.96 33.70
CA LYS A 2 -13.86 -34.48 33.72
C LYS A 2 -12.58 -33.75 33.26
N THR A 3 -11.43 -34.38 33.39
CA THR A 3 -10.13 -33.79 32.98
C THR A 3 -9.88 -33.80 31.48
N LEU A 4 -10.47 -34.72 30.72
CA LEU A 4 -10.31 -34.82 29.28
C LEU A 4 -11.07 -33.68 28.54
N HIS A 5 -12.22 -33.30 29.05
CA HIS A 5 -13.01 -32.19 28.46
C HIS A 5 -12.40 -30.82 28.74
N THR A 6 -11.76 -30.62 29.87
CA THR A 6 -11.01 -29.40 30.20
C THR A 6 -9.74 -29.24 29.34
N LEU A 7 -9.07 -30.34 29.06
CA LEU A 7 -7.87 -30.33 28.17
C LEU A 7 -8.23 -30.02 26.71
N LEU A 8 -9.36 -30.54 26.24
CA LEU A 8 -9.87 -30.27 24.88
C LEU A 8 -10.31 -28.80 24.71
N PHE A 9 -10.86 -28.22 25.78
CA PHE A 9 -11.29 -26.82 25.77
C PHE A 9 -10.11 -25.84 25.78
N VAL A 10 -9.02 -26.17 26.49
CA VAL A 10 -7.79 -25.37 26.51
C VAL A 10 -7.07 -25.45 25.16
N LEU A 11 -7.11 -26.62 24.50
CA LEU A 11 -6.48 -26.79 23.19
C LEU A 11 -7.23 -26.02 22.08
N SER A 12 -8.55 -25.85 22.20
CA SER A 12 -9.36 -25.10 21.24
C SER A 12 -9.17 -23.59 21.33
N ILE A 13 -8.73 -23.06 22.47
CA ILE A 13 -8.45 -21.63 22.68
C ILE A 13 -7.10 -21.21 22.09
N SER A 14 -6.15 -22.14 21.94
CA SER A 14 -4.81 -21.86 21.42
C SER A 14 -4.75 -21.67 19.91
N ILE A 15 -5.81 -21.93 19.17
CA ILE A 15 -5.82 -21.84 17.69
C ILE A 15 -6.33 -20.47 17.18
N MET A 16 -6.76 -19.60 18.07
CA MET A 16 -7.36 -18.31 17.67
C MET A 16 -6.40 -17.12 17.62
N ILE A 17 -5.08 -17.34 17.67
CA ILE A 17 -4.10 -16.23 17.67
C ILE A 17 -3.18 -16.34 16.46
N ALA A 18 -3.71 -16.43 15.26
CA ALA A 18 -2.88 -16.23 14.07
C ALA A 18 -3.73 -15.92 12.84
N SER A 19 -4.47 -14.85 12.91
CA SER A 19 -4.89 -14.17 11.70
C SER A 19 -4.76 -12.67 11.94
N THR A 20 -3.52 -12.20 12.01
CA THR A 20 -3.23 -10.82 11.65
C THR A 20 -3.63 -10.72 10.19
N SER A 21 -4.84 -10.25 9.98
CA SER A 21 -5.41 -10.17 8.65
C SER A 21 -4.59 -9.16 7.85
N LEU A 22 -3.94 -9.62 6.81
CA LEU A 22 -3.44 -8.79 5.70
C LEU A 22 -4.53 -7.91 5.07
N ASN A 23 -5.75 -7.99 5.58
CA ASN A 23 -6.94 -7.32 5.07
C ASN A 23 -7.13 -5.89 5.58
N ASP A 24 -6.24 -5.39 6.44
CA ASP A 24 -6.40 -4.07 7.06
C ASP A 24 -5.47 -3.01 6.48
N ILE A 25 -4.72 -3.34 5.41
CA ILE A 25 -3.90 -2.35 4.71
C ILE A 25 -4.81 -1.52 3.83
N LYS A 26 -4.96 -0.26 4.17
CA LYS A 26 -5.71 0.70 3.37
C LYS A 26 -5.06 0.85 1.99
N MET A 27 -5.85 0.66 0.94
CA MET A 27 -5.40 0.80 -0.44
C MET A 27 -5.88 2.13 -1.01
N ILE A 28 -4.97 2.87 -1.63
CA ILE A 28 -5.26 4.08 -2.39
C ILE A 28 -5.24 3.70 -3.86
N SER A 29 -6.38 3.79 -4.53
CA SER A 29 -6.50 3.54 -5.96
C SER A 29 -6.42 4.85 -6.72
N MET A 30 -5.49 4.92 -7.68
CA MET A 30 -5.34 6.06 -8.57
C MET A 30 -6.36 6.00 -9.70
N SER A 31 -6.77 7.17 -10.19
CA SER A 31 -7.66 7.25 -11.35
C SER A 31 -7.01 6.62 -12.60
N PRO A 32 -7.78 5.89 -13.42
CA PRO A 32 -7.27 5.36 -14.67
C PRO A 32 -6.76 6.48 -15.60
N VAL A 33 -5.68 6.21 -16.31
CA VAL A 33 -5.14 7.12 -17.31
C VAL A 33 -5.69 6.74 -18.68
N ALA A 34 -6.28 7.70 -19.38
CA ALA A 34 -6.74 7.51 -20.75
C ALA A 34 -5.54 7.55 -21.71
N VAL A 35 -4.80 6.44 -21.79
CA VAL A 35 -3.55 6.33 -22.55
C VAL A 35 -3.76 6.66 -24.04
N GLU A 36 -4.88 6.23 -24.62
CA GLU A 36 -5.18 6.48 -26.04
C GLU A 36 -5.29 7.97 -26.35
N SER A 37 -5.97 8.75 -25.52
CA SER A 37 -6.08 10.20 -25.72
C SER A 37 -4.73 10.93 -25.54
N LEU A 38 -3.88 10.44 -24.66
CA LEU A 38 -2.53 10.98 -24.48
C LEU A 38 -1.62 10.67 -25.68
N LEU A 39 -1.75 9.50 -26.29
CA LEU A 39 -1.04 9.12 -27.50
C LEU A 39 -1.49 9.95 -28.71
N GLU A 40 -2.80 10.25 -28.82
CA GLU A 40 -3.31 11.14 -29.84
C GLU A 40 -2.75 12.55 -29.69
N GLU A 41 -2.77 13.12 -28.47
CA GLU A 41 -2.14 14.41 -28.19
C GLU A 41 -0.66 14.44 -28.56
N ASP A 42 0.08 13.41 -28.22
CA ASP A 42 1.52 13.31 -28.49
C ASP A 42 1.82 13.16 -30.00
N SER A 43 0.89 12.56 -30.75
CA SER A 43 1.02 12.40 -32.20
C SER A 43 0.91 13.74 -32.97
N ASP A 44 0.16 14.69 -32.43
CA ASP A 44 -0.02 16.02 -33.01
C ASP A 44 1.20 16.93 -32.77
N VAL A 45 2.01 16.62 -31.73
CA VAL A 45 3.21 17.38 -31.39
C VAL A 45 4.40 16.85 -32.18
N ARG A 46 4.63 17.37 -33.38
CA ARG A 46 5.72 16.95 -34.28
C ARG A 46 7.14 17.30 -33.82
N SER A 47 7.30 18.03 -32.72
CA SER A 47 8.60 18.45 -32.22
C SER A 47 8.58 18.67 -30.70
N GLY A 48 8.86 17.62 -29.96
CA GLY A 48 8.97 17.67 -28.51
C GLY A 48 9.45 16.33 -27.93
N PRO A 49 9.92 16.30 -26.69
CA PRO A 49 10.22 15.04 -26.04
C PRO A 49 8.94 14.21 -25.87
N LEU A 50 9.04 12.92 -26.22
CA LEU A 50 7.94 11.99 -26.04
C LEU A 50 7.55 11.90 -24.55
N ARG A 51 6.25 11.94 -24.28
CA ARG A 51 5.71 11.68 -22.95
C ARG A 51 5.94 10.22 -22.60
N TYR A 52 6.61 9.96 -21.48
CA TYR A 52 6.85 8.61 -21.00
C TYR A 52 6.05 8.27 -19.73
N ALA A 53 5.42 9.25 -19.11
CA ALA A 53 4.62 9.08 -17.92
C ALA A 53 3.53 10.15 -17.79
N HIS A 54 2.47 9.83 -17.08
CA HIS A 54 1.45 10.77 -16.63
C HIS A 54 1.65 11.03 -15.14
N SER A 55 1.66 12.31 -14.76
CA SER A 55 1.83 12.71 -13.36
C SER A 55 0.49 13.01 -12.70
N PHE A 56 0.33 12.52 -11.47
CA PHE A 56 -0.77 12.89 -10.59
C PHE A 56 -0.20 13.73 -9.44
N ASP A 57 -0.78 14.91 -9.22
CA ASP A 57 -0.55 15.68 -8.00
C ASP A 57 -1.47 15.13 -6.91
N VAL A 58 -0.88 14.56 -5.87
CA VAL A 58 -1.61 13.93 -4.78
C VAL A 58 -1.08 14.44 -3.44
N ASP A 59 -1.97 14.52 -2.47
CA ASP A 59 -1.63 14.82 -1.07
C ASP A 59 -1.86 13.57 -0.24
N ILE A 60 -0.85 12.71 -0.21
CA ILE A 60 -0.87 11.43 0.50
C ILE A 60 0.13 11.49 1.65
N ASN A 61 -0.36 11.34 2.86
CA ASN A 61 0.46 11.30 4.07
C ASN A 61 0.50 9.89 4.63
N LEU A 62 1.70 9.33 4.73
CA LEU A 62 1.92 7.98 5.23
C LEU A 62 1.36 7.78 6.65
N PHE A 63 1.49 8.77 7.53
CA PHE A 63 1.05 8.65 8.91
C PHE A 63 -0.46 8.73 9.10
N SER A 64 -1.19 9.39 8.20
CA SER A 64 -2.65 9.47 8.25
C SER A 64 -3.33 8.37 7.45
N GLU A 65 -2.71 7.89 6.38
CA GLU A 65 -3.32 6.97 5.42
C GLU A 65 -2.69 5.58 5.42
N GLY A 66 -1.47 5.46 5.94
CA GLY A 66 -0.82 4.18 6.09
C GLY A 66 -1.29 3.40 7.32
N THR A 67 -0.87 2.16 7.39
CA THR A 67 -1.08 1.27 8.52
C THR A 67 0.22 1.13 9.31
N GLN A 68 0.16 1.34 10.62
CA GLN A 68 1.30 1.19 11.51
C GLN A 68 1.31 -0.19 12.16
N GLU A 69 2.47 -0.81 12.18
CA GLU A 69 2.76 -2.01 12.95
C GLU A 69 3.97 -1.76 13.86
N ILE A 70 3.87 -2.18 15.12
CA ILE A 70 4.97 -2.10 16.07
C ILE A 70 5.46 -3.53 16.32
N LEU A 71 6.74 -3.77 16.03
CA LEU A 71 7.38 -5.06 16.23
C LEU A 71 7.79 -5.27 17.69
N ASP A 72 8.06 -6.52 18.06
CA ASP A 72 8.45 -6.90 19.44
C ASP A 72 9.75 -6.22 19.91
N ASN A 73 10.64 -5.87 18.99
CA ASN A 73 11.87 -5.14 19.27
C ASN A 73 11.67 -3.61 19.40
N GLY A 74 10.42 -3.12 19.24
CA GLY A 74 10.07 -1.70 19.30
C GLY A 74 10.18 -0.96 17.97
N ASP A 75 10.60 -1.61 16.89
CA ASP A 75 10.62 -1.01 15.56
C ASP A 75 9.21 -0.74 15.05
N GLN A 76 9.07 0.32 14.27
CA GLN A 76 7.79 0.73 13.69
C GLN A 76 7.84 0.55 12.18
N ILE A 77 6.84 -0.17 11.66
CA ILE A 77 6.66 -0.33 10.22
C ILE A 77 5.41 0.45 9.81
N TRP A 78 5.55 1.31 8.82
CA TRP A 78 4.45 1.99 8.18
C TRP A 78 4.26 1.44 6.77
N THR A 79 3.08 0.96 6.49
CA THR A 79 2.74 0.39 5.19
C THR A 79 1.63 1.19 4.52
N LEU A 80 1.86 1.56 3.27
CA LEU A 80 0.87 2.22 2.42
C LEU A 80 0.83 1.47 1.09
N HIS A 81 -0.37 1.11 0.65
CA HIS A 81 -0.60 0.46 -0.62
C HIS A 81 -1.19 1.46 -1.62
N ILE A 82 -0.50 1.69 -2.71
CA ILE A 82 -0.96 2.53 -3.81
C ILE A 82 -1.06 1.65 -5.06
N GLU A 83 -2.21 1.72 -5.71
CA GLU A 83 -2.50 0.96 -6.93
C GLU A 83 -2.88 1.90 -8.06
N SER A 84 -2.38 1.61 -9.26
CA SER A 84 -2.79 2.27 -10.49
C SER A 84 -3.11 1.19 -11.52
N SER A 85 -4.39 1.08 -11.86
CA SER A 85 -4.86 0.08 -12.84
C SER A 85 -4.22 0.31 -14.20
N ASP A 86 -3.83 -0.79 -14.85
CA ASP A 86 -3.22 -0.80 -16.19
C ASP A 86 -1.88 -0.05 -16.33
N ALA A 87 -1.30 0.39 -15.22
CA ALA A 87 0.02 1.02 -15.25
C ALA A 87 1.12 -0.02 -15.46
N ILE A 88 2.03 0.24 -16.41
CA ILE A 88 3.22 -0.58 -16.65
C ILE A 88 4.23 -0.42 -15.53
N GLY A 89 4.26 0.75 -14.89
CA GLY A 89 5.12 1.08 -13.76
C GLY A 89 4.66 2.32 -13.03
N MET A 90 5.17 2.51 -11.83
CA MET A 90 4.85 3.65 -10.99
C MET A 90 6.13 4.24 -10.42
N LYS A 91 6.19 5.57 -10.36
CA LYS A 91 7.26 6.31 -9.70
C LYS A 91 6.65 7.25 -8.66
N LEU A 92 7.20 7.23 -7.46
CA LEU A 92 6.78 8.10 -6.37
C LEU A 92 7.81 9.21 -6.17
N TYR A 93 7.31 10.43 -5.97
CA TYR A 93 8.09 11.57 -5.55
C TYR A 93 7.64 11.98 -4.15
N PHE A 94 8.58 12.19 -3.27
CA PHE A 94 8.33 12.59 -1.90
C PHE A 94 8.71 14.06 -1.70
N ASP A 95 7.76 14.90 -1.34
CA ASP A 95 8.01 16.30 -1.01
C ASP A 95 8.73 16.43 0.32
N GLN A 96 8.38 15.56 1.26
CA GLN A 96 9.00 15.47 2.57
C GLN A 96 9.36 14.03 2.88
N PHE A 97 10.62 13.81 3.17
CA PHE A 97 11.13 12.52 3.57
C PHE A 97 12.05 12.68 4.78
N TYR A 98 11.63 12.12 5.91
CA TYR A 98 12.38 12.14 7.14
C TYR A 98 12.41 10.76 7.78
N LEU A 99 13.62 10.27 8.02
CA LEU A 99 13.84 9.08 8.82
C LEU A 99 14.53 9.51 10.14
N PRO A 100 13.92 9.22 11.29
CA PRO A 100 14.60 9.43 12.56
C PRO A 100 15.84 8.55 12.62
N GLN A 101 16.89 9.08 13.24
CA GLN A 101 18.09 8.28 13.52
C GLN A 101 17.71 7.22 14.56
N GLY A 102 17.76 5.99 14.14
CA GLY A 102 17.54 4.81 14.99
C GLY A 102 18.77 4.41 15.78
#